data_e2f9026bcdf3410e55fa94466e880fad
#
_entry.id   e2f9026bcdf3410e55fa94466e880fad
#
_cell.length_a   1.000
_cell.length_b   1.000
_cell.length_c   1.000
_cell.angle_alpha   90.00
_cell.angle_beta   90.00
_cell.angle_gamma   90.00
#
_symmetry.space_group_name_H-M   'P 1'
#
loop_
_entity.id
_entity.type
_entity.pdbx_description
1 polymer ?
#
loop_
_entity_poly.entity_id
_entity_poly.type
_entity_poly.pdbx_seq_one_letter_code
_entity_poly.pdbx_strand_id
1 'polypeptide(L)'
;MQYADIWGVNTSGDTLLIFGGERAMPYDPGDDWRRYFTRFVVPRFSFEDKTLNADTLGRFLRSSGHDSTALRAAFFRENLSAHGILPWHLQKMQRDLTNAFRYRDSKRILRLCADMGHYIGDAHVPLHTTSNYNGQKTGQEGIHGFWESRIPELFADEQYDYFVGKPQYVERTTDFFWEMVLASNSMVDSVLSVERALRLSIPKDRQMCPDMRNGVVIIAPCRDFAAVYQTALQGMVERRMRAAIHAVASAWYTAWVDAGQPDLKQMDPPIATEEERQEEEQLKKLFSDGKMLGRPEEH
;
A
#
# COMPACT_ATOMS: atom_id res chain seq x y z
N MET A 1 -7.91 5.28 10.87
CA MET A 1 -6.76 5.77 10.06
C MET A 1 -7.16 5.55 8.63
N GLN A 2 -7.37 6.58 7.87
CA GLN A 2 -7.69 6.44 6.46
C GLN A 2 -6.41 6.13 5.70
N TYR A 3 -6.52 5.23 4.77
CA TYR A 3 -5.43 4.64 4.02
C TYR A 3 -4.81 5.64 3.05
N ALA A 4 -3.52 5.52 2.85
CA ALA A 4 -2.85 6.22 1.78
C ALA A 4 -3.16 5.51 0.46
N ASP A 5 -3.96 6.12 -0.38
CA ASP A 5 -4.21 5.63 -1.73
C ASP A 5 -3.19 6.21 -2.67
N ILE A 6 -2.72 5.42 -3.59
CA ILE A 6 -1.80 5.85 -4.61
C ILE A 6 -2.48 5.71 -5.95
N TRP A 7 -2.57 6.80 -6.65
CA TRP A 7 -3.20 6.85 -7.96
C TRP A 7 -2.15 6.72 -9.05
N GLY A 8 -2.47 5.92 -10.00
CA GLY A 8 -1.55 5.62 -11.05
C GLY A 8 -1.81 6.34 -12.35
N VAL A 9 -0.79 6.33 -13.17
CA VAL A 9 -0.91 6.63 -14.59
C VAL A 9 -1.72 5.52 -15.22
N ASN A 10 -2.76 5.87 -15.93
CA ASN A 10 -3.37 4.92 -16.85
C ASN A 10 -2.44 4.68 -18.06
N THR A 11 -2.71 3.66 -18.81
CA THR A 11 -1.96 3.32 -20.04
C THR A 11 -1.98 4.38 -21.11
N SER A 12 -2.83 5.41 -21.01
CA SER A 12 -2.86 6.57 -21.89
C SER A 12 -1.82 7.63 -21.57
N GLY A 13 -1.01 7.42 -20.53
CA GLY A 13 0.10 8.32 -20.20
C GLY A 13 -0.27 9.54 -19.37
N ASP A 14 -1.52 9.58 -18.87
CA ASP A 14 -2.01 10.71 -18.11
C ASP A 14 -1.71 10.54 -16.63
N THR A 15 -1.27 11.45 -15.99
CA THR A 15 -1.14 11.82 -14.57
C THR A 15 -1.05 10.71 -13.53
N LEU A 16 0.07 10.58 -12.90
CA LEU A 16 0.25 9.88 -11.62
C LEU A 16 -0.22 10.75 -10.47
N LEU A 17 -1.03 10.20 -9.63
CA LEU A 17 -1.47 10.82 -8.40
C LEU A 17 -1.17 9.86 -7.25
N ILE A 18 -0.62 10.38 -6.19
CA ILE A 18 -0.23 9.62 -5.01
C ILE A 18 -1.11 10.05 -3.86
N PHE A 19 -1.78 9.12 -3.26
CA PHE A 19 -2.79 9.37 -2.25
C PHE A 19 -2.35 9.04 -0.84
N GLY A 20 -2.84 9.78 0.09
CA GLY A 20 -2.90 9.45 1.50
C GLY A 20 -4.17 10.00 2.10
N GLY A 21 -4.71 9.28 3.03
CA GLY A 21 -5.96 9.61 3.69
C GLY A 21 -6.04 11.06 4.23
N GLU A 22 -7.21 11.47 4.66
CA GLU A 22 -7.67 12.84 4.96
C GLU A 22 -6.82 13.69 5.92
N ARG A 23 -5.75 13.17 6.47
CA ARG A 23 -4.78 13.95 7.23
C ARG A 23 -3.40 13.73 6.63
N ALA A 24 -3.08 14.53 5.64
CA ALA A 24 -1.69 14.83 5.35
C ALA A 24 -1.02 15.23 6.67
N MET A 25 -0.28 14.34 7.29
CA MET A 25 0.64 14.73 8.35
C MET A 25 1.52 15.82 7.77
N PRO A 26 1.82 16.91 8.47
CA PRO A 26 2.78 17.90 8.01
C PRO A 26 4.13 17.19 7.91
N TYR A 27 4.40 16.66 6.75
CA TYR A 27 5.66 16.03 6.42
C TYR A 27 6.52 17.14 5.82
N ASP A 28 7.62 17.45 6.48
CA ASP A 28 8.71 18.17 5.83
C ASP A 28 9.46 17.15 4.97
N PRO A 29 9.24 17.17 3.67
CA PRO A 29 9.92 16.25 2.78
C PRO A 29 11.35 16.73 2.66
N GLY A 30 12.26 16.29 3.49
CA GLY A 30 13.68 16.59 3.37
C GLY A 30 14.21 16.46 1.93
N ASP A 31 15.48 16.67 1.70
CA ASP A 31 16.07 16.66 0.35
C ASP A 31 15.85 15.37 -0.45
N ASP A 32 15.53 14.27 0.22
CA ASP A 32 15.34 12.96 -0.41
C ASP A 32 14.11 12.89 -1.32
N TRP A 33 12.96 13.47 -0.94
CA TRP A 33 11.78 13.47 -1.81
C TRP A 33 12.00 14.35 -3.05
N ARG A 34 12.73 15.47 -2.92
CA ARG A 34 13.04 16.35 -4.04
C ARG A 34 13.87 15.66 -5.09
N ARG A 35 14.89 14.89 -4.65
CA ARG A 35 15.72 14.07 -5.50
C ARG A 35 14.88 13.01 -6.19
N TYR A 36 14.00 12.37 -5.44
CA TYR A 36 13.13 11.33 -5.94
C TYR A 36 12.10 11.89 -6.93
N PHE A 37 11.40 12.94 -6.56
CA PHE A 37 10.44 13.61 -7.43
C PHE A 37 11.09 14.07 -8.74
N THR A 38 12.23 14.71 -8.65
CA THR A 38 12.95 15.19 -9.85
C THR A 38 13.47 14.06 -10.72
N ARG A 39 13.89 12.96 -10.13
CA ARG A 39 14.53 11.85 -10.85
C ARG A 39 13.53 10.84 -11.41
N PHE A 40 12.47 10.51 -10.68
CA PHE A 40 11.58 9.40 -10.99
C PHE A 40 10.15 9.83 -11.33
N VAL A 41 9.66 10.89 -10.71
CA VAL A 41 8.28 11.33 -10.90
C VAL A 41 8.19 12.25 -12.11
N VAL A 42 8.95 13.34 -12.11
CA VAL A 42 8.92 14.34 -13.19
C VAL A 42 9.20 13.76 -14.59
N PRO A 43 10.17 12.85 -14.81
CA PRO A 43 10.42 12.30 -16.14
C PRO A 43 9.35 11.33 -16.66
N ARG A 44 8.50 10.80 -15.78
CA ARG A 44 7.48 9.79 -16.12
C ARG A 44 6.10 10.39 -16.37
N PHE A 45 5.94 11.69 -16.14
CA PHE A 45 4.66 12.37 -16.29
C PHE A 45 4.72 13.37 -17.43
N SER A 46 3.81 13.21 -18.39
CA SER A 46 3.38 14.32 -19.23
C SER A 46 2.22 15.01 -18.51
N PHE A 47 2.44 16.22 -18.10
CA PHE A 47 1.41 17.08 -17.59
C PHE A 47 0.79 17.78 -18.79
N GLU A 48 -0.46 17.47 -19.12
CA GLU A 48 -1.17 18.14 -20.20
C GLU A 48 -2.00 19.31 -19.69
N ASP A 49 -2.08 20.34 -20.50
CA ASP A 49 -2.97 21.51 -20.53
C ASP A 49 -3.23 22.33 -19.25
N LYS A 50 -3.27 21.83 -18.11
CA LYS A 50 -3.35 22.58 -16.85
C LYS A 50 -2.37 22.02 -15.85
N THR A 51 -1.63 21.07 -16.26
CA THR A 51 -0.57 20.41 -15.55
C THR A 51 0.75 20.73 -16.24
N LEU A 52 1.77 20.96 -15.43
CA LEU A 52 3.09 21.33 -15.90
C LEU A 52 3.85 20.07 -16.33
N ASN A 53 4.24 19.96 -17.60
CA ASN A 53 5.23 18.95 -17.94
C ASN A 53 6.59 19.27 -17.30
N ALA A 54 7.50 18.30 -17.26
CA ALA A 54 8.79 18.46 -16.63
C ALA A 54 9.59 19.68 -17.14
N ASP A 55 9.49 19.97 -18.45
CA ASP A 55 10.15 21.11 -19.05
C ASP A 55 9.46 22.42 -18.72
N THR A 56 8.13 22.42 -18.65
CA THR A 56 7.34 23.58 -18.28
C THR A 56 7.54 23.91 -16.80
N LEU A 57 7.55 22.91 -15.92
CA LEU A 57 7.87 23.07 -14.52
C LEU A 57 9.29 23.60 -14.35
N GLY A 58 10.27 23.03 -15.05
CA GLY A 58 11.65 23.48 -15.02
C GLY A 58 11.82 24.90 -15.54
N ARG A 59 11.10 25.30 -16.62
CA ARG A 59 11.09 26.68 -17.13
C ARG A 59 10.43 27.64 -16.16
N PHE A 60 9.29 27.29 -15.61
CA PHE A 60 8.57 28.10 -14.62
C PHE A 60 9.43 28.33 -13.37
N LEU A 61 10.05 27.29 -12.83
CA LEU A 61 10.96 27.39 -11.68
C LEU A 61 12.16 28.28 -11.96
N ARG A 62 12.69 28.26 -13.20
CA ARG A 62 13.82 29.14 -13.60
C ARG A 62 13.41 30.59 -13.85
N SER A 63 12.22 30.81 -14.42
CA SER A 63 11.75 32.16 -14.79
C SER A 63 11.16 32.97 -13.64
N SER A 64 10.71 32.31 -12.59
CA SER A 64 9.98 32.98 -11.50
C SER A 64 10.88 33.70 -10.49
N GLY A 65 12.20 33.54 -10.57
CA GLY A 65 13.15 34.17 -9.64
C GLY A 65 12.97 33.78 -8.17
N HIS A 66 12.04 32.88 -7.88
CA HIS A 66 11.79 32.35 -6.56
C HIS A 66 12.72 31.17 -6.26
N ASP A 67 12.97 30.97 -5.00
CA ASP A 67 13.67 29.78 -4.53
C ASP A 67 12.97 28.54 -5.11
N SER A 68 13.69 27.84 -5.98
CA SER A 68 13.21 26.64 -6.65
C SER A 68 12.77 25.55 -5.66
N THR A 69 13.30 25.61 -4.46
CA THR A 69 13.00 24.74 -3.33
C THR A 69 11.60 25.01 -2.75
N ALA A 70 11.29 26.28 -2.51
CA ALA A 70 9.97 26.68 -1.98
C ALA A 70 8.85 26.40 -2.98
N LEU A 71 9.09 26.66 -4.26
CA LEU A 71 8.14 26.37 -5.35
C LEU A 71 7.90 24.89 -5.56
N ARG A 72 8.95 24.06 -5.47
CA ARG A 72 8.81 22.61 -5.52
C ARG A 72 8.03 22.08 -4.32
N ALA A 73 8.29 22.59 -3.13
CA ALA A 73 7.55 22.25 -1.93
C ALA A 73 6.08 22.67 -2.01
N ALA A 74 5.80 23.86 -2.57
CA ALA A 74 4.44 24.32 -2.80
C ALA A 74 3.71 23.46 -3.84
N PHE A 75 4.35 23.17 -4.98
CA PHE A 75 3.79 22.28 -6.00
C PHE A 75 3.50 20.88 -5.44
N PHE A 76 4.42 20.33 -4.66
CA PHE A 76 4.23 19.06 -4.00
C PHE A 76 3.02 19.09 -3.05
N ARG A 77 2.92 20.13 -2.20
CA ARG A 77 1.83 20.27 -1.24
C ARG A 77 0.47 20.41 -1.94
N GLU A 78 0.41 21.20 -2.99
CA GLU A 78 -0.84 21.47 -3.72
C GLU A 78 -1.31 20.29 -4.58
N ASN A 79 -0.38 19.58 -5.23
CA ASN A 79 -0.73 18.61 -6.28
C ASN A 79 -0.46 17.16 -5.91
N LEU A 80 0.47 16.86 -5.03
CA LEU A 80 0.83 15.48 -4.68
C LEU A 80 0.38 15.10 -3.27
N SER A 81 0.57 15.96 -2.27
CA SER A 81 0.19 15.63 -0.89
C SER A 81 -1.31 15.49 -0.71
N ALA A 82 -2.10 16.14 -1.56
CA ALA A 82 -3.56 15.98 -1.59
C ALA A 82 -3.99 14.55 -1.98
N HIS A 83 -3.10 13.82 -2.63
CA HIS A 83 -3.37 12.47 -3.15
C HIS A 83 -2.62 11.37 -2.40
N GLY A 84 -1.81 11.71 -1.42
CA GLY A 84 -1.18 10.74 -0.55
C GLY A 84 0.32 10.88 -0.34
N ILE A 85 0.79 10.23 0.72
CA ILE A 85 2.16 10.38 1.19
C ILE A 85 2.84 9.03 1.48
N LEU A 86 2.29 7.91 1.02
CA LEU A 86 2.73 6.57 1.45
C LEU A 86 4.24 6.35 1.33
N PRO A 87 4.92 6.60 0.20
CA PRO A 87 6.36 6.35 0.10
C PRO A 87 7.18 7.23 1.05
N TRP A 88 6.75 8.48 1.28
CA TRP A 88 7.42 9.37 2.23
C TRP A 88 7.13 8.98 3.68
N HIS A 89 5.91 8.50 3.94
CA HIS A 89 5.55 8.00 5.27
C HIS A 89 6.37 6.77 5.62
N LEU A 90 6.54 5.83 4.70
CA LEU A 90 7.40 4.66 4.87
C LEU A 90 8.87 5.05 5.11
N GLN A 91 9.36 6.08 4.43
CA GLN A 91 10.69 6.66 4.69
C GLN A 91 10.83 7.17 6.12
N LYS A 92 9.81 7.89 6.60
CA LYS A 92 9.79 8.36 7.99
C LYS A 92 9.76 7.17 8.96
N MET A 93 8.89 6.19 8.70
CA MET A 93 8.79 4.98 9.54
C MET A 93 10.09 4.19 9.56
N GLN A 94 10.81 4.09 8.44
CA GLN A 94 12.11 3.44 8.36
C GLN A 94 13.14 4.08 9.30
N ARG A 95 13.21 5.42 9.32
CA ARG A 95 14.07 6.16 10.25
C ARG A 95 13.64 5.98 11.72
N ASP A 96 12.33 6.04 11.96
CA ASP A 96 11.78 5.87 13.30
C ASP A 96 12.03 4.46 13.83
N LEU A 97 11.92 3.42 12.99
CA LEU A 97 12.20 2.04 13.34
C LEU A 97 13.71 1.83 13.59
N THR A 98 14.58 2.40 12.75
CA THR A 98 16.03 2.39 12.98
C THR A 98 16.38 3.01 14.34
N ASN A 99 15.76 4.14 14.68
CA ASN A 99 15.98 4.78 15.97
C ASN A 99 15.42 3.94 17.12
N ALA A 100 14.25 3.32 16.98
CA ALA A 100 13.69 2.43 17.99
C ALA A 100 14.61 1.24 18.27
N PHE A 101 15.21 0.62 17.26
CA PHE A 101 16.23 -0.41 17.42
C PHE A 101 17.48 0.12 18.13
N ARG A 102 17.97 1.31 17.75
CA ARG A 102 19.16 1.94 18.34
C ARG A 102 18.99 2.22 19.81
N TYR A 103 17.78 2.67 20.22
CA TYR A 103 17.45 2.94 21.63
C TYR A 103 16.90 1.73 22.38
N ARG A 104 16.78 0.57 21.71
CA ARG A 104 16.29 -0.69 22.30
C ARG A 104 14.87 -0.56 22.88
N ASP A 105 14.03 0.25 22.26
CA ASP A 105 12.63 0.45 22.66
C ASP A 105 11.75 -0.65 22.05
N SER A 106 11.60 -1.75 22.76
CA SER A 106 10.89 -2.95 22.30
C SER A 106 9.43 -2.68 21.95
N LYS A 107 8.74 -1.86 22.73
CA LYS A 107 7.32 -1.51 22.47
C LYS A 107 7.18 -0.72 21.18
N ARG A 108 8.05 0.26 20.98
CA ARG A 108 8.06 1.07 19.77
C ARG A 108 8.47 0.27 18.53
N ILE A 109 9.43 -0.65 18.67
CA ILE A 109 9.83 -1.56 17.58
C ILE A 109 8.63 -2.38 17.12
N LEU A 110 7.93 -3.06 18.03
CA LEU A 110 6.79 -3.91 17.67
C LEU A 110 5.68 -3.11 16.99
N ARG A 111 5.34 -1.94 17.54
CA ARG A 111 4.33 -1.07 16.95
C ARG A 111 4.72 -0.60 15.54
N LEU A 112 5.93 -0.09 15.37
CA LEU A 112 6.41 0.37 14.06
C LEU A 112 6.53 -0.77 13.05
N CYS A 113 6.93 -1.96 13.47
CA CYS A 113 6.95 -3.15 12.63
C CYS A 113 5.54 -3.50 12.14
N ALA A 114 4.56 -3.51 13.03
CA ALA A 114 3.17 -3.81 12.67
C ALA A 114 2.60 -2.76 11.70
N ASP A 115 2.73 -1.48 12.05
CA ASP A 115 2.25 -0.38 11.23
C ASP A 115 2.93 -0.36 9.84
N MET A 116 4.26 -0.56 9.81
CA MET A 116 5.02 -0.61 8.55
C MET A 116 4.63 -1.82 7.71
N GLY A 117 4.36 -2.97 8.34
CA GLY A 117 3.87 -4.17 7.67
C GLY A 117 2.55 -3.91 6.94
N HIS A 118 1.62 -3.23 7.59
CA HIS A 118 0.36 -2.81 7.00
C HIS A 118 0.57 -1.91 5.78
N TYR A 119 1.31 -0.81 5.94
CA TYR A 119 1.54 0.13 4.83
C TYR A 119 2.32 -0.46 3.65
N ILE A 120 3.27 -1.36 3.91
CA ILE A 120 3.96 -2.08 2.83
C ILE A 120 3.00 -3.07 2.16
N GLY A 121 2.11 -3.72 2.90
CA GLY A 121 1.04 -4.54 2.34
C GLY A 121 0.20 -3.75 1.35
N ASP A 122 -0.31 -2.60 1.77
CA ASP A 122 -1.11 -1.68 0.94
C ASP A 122 -0.36 -1.23 -0.32
N ALA A 123 0.94 -0.93 -0.20
CA ALA A 123 1.79 -0.58 -1.35
C ALA A 123 1.89 -1.69 -2.39
N HIS A 124 1.54 -2.93 -2.04
CA HIS A 124 1.55 -4.08 -2.95
C HIS A 124 0.20 -4.39 -3.57
N VAL A 125 -0.86 -3.68 -3.21
CA VAL A 125 -2.20 -3.80 -3.80
C VAL A 125 -2.33 -2.85 -4.99
N PRO A 126 -2.56 -3.35 -6.22
CA PRO A 126 -2.70 -2.50 -7.40
C PRO A 126 -3.77 -1.42 -7.24
N LEU A 127 -4.90 -1.77 -6.64
CA LEU A 127 -6.05 -0.87 -6.53
C LEU A 127 -5.83 0.27 -5.54
N HIS A 128 -4.90 0.17 -4.61
CA HIS A 128 -4.46 1.31 -3.78
C HIS A 128 -3.67 2.37 -4.57
N THR A 129 -3.35 2.10 -5.83
CA THR A 129 -2.54 3.00 -6.67
C THR A 129 -3.33 3.70 -7.78
N THR A 130 -4.65 3.68 -7.71
CA THR A 130 -5.53 4.26 -8.73
C THR A 130 -6.73 4.97 -8.12
N SER A 131 -7.18 6.04 -8.78
CA SER A 131 -8.43 6.71 -8.42
C SER A 131 -9.68 5.88 -8.69
N ASN A 132 -9.54 4.79 -9.44
CA ASN A 132 -10.59 3.81 -9.68
C ASN A 132 -10.46 2.62 -8.71
N TYR A 133 -10.09 2.91 -7.47
CA TYR A 133 -9.69 1.92 -6.48
C TYR A 133 -10.72 0.82 -6.23
N ASN A 134 -12.00 1.11 -6.33
CA ASN A 134 -13.08 0.12 -6.15
C ASN A 134 -13.88 -0.15 -7.44
N GLY A 135 -13.35 0.26 -8.61
CA GLY A 135 -14.02 0.07 -9.89
C GLY A 135 -15.16 1.05 -10.16
N GLN A 136 -15.36 2.05 -9.31
CA GLN A 136 -16.47 3.02 -9.39
C GLN A 136 -16.47 3.87 -10.66
N LYS A 137 -15.33 4.02 -11.33
CA LYS A 137 -15.25 4.74 -12.60
C LYS A 137 -15.49 3.84 -13.81
N THR A 138 -15.55 2.52 -13.61
CA THR A 138 -15.66 1.52 -14.67
C THR A 138 -16.82 0.57 -14.50
N GLY A 139 -17.71 0.81 -13.52
CA GLY A 139 -18.87 -0.03 -13.23
C GLY A 139 -18.48 -1.43 -12.69
N GLN A 140 -17.38 -1.49 -11.96
CA GLN A 140 -16.82 -2.71 -11.36
C GLN A 140 -16.77 -2.60 -9.84
N GLU A 141 -17.74 -1.94 -9.23
CA GLU A 141 -17.80 -1.73 -7.79
C GLU A 141 -17.62 -3.05 -7.04
N GLY A 142 -16.80 -3.01 -6.00
CA GLY A 142 -16.45 -4.18 -5.19
C GLY A 142 -15.22 -4.95 -5.69
N ILE A 143 -14.57 -4.52 -6.79
CA ILE A 143 -13.39 -5.20 -7.31
C ILE A 143 -12.21 -5.15 -6.32
N HIS A 144 -12.14 -4.12 -5.48
CA HIS A 144 -11.12 -3.99 -4.44
C HIS A 144 -11.16 -5.19 -3.48
N GLY A 145 -12.26 -5.34 -2.77
CA GLY A 145 -12.44 -6.48 -1.87
C GLY A 145 -12.43 -7.83 -2.60
N PHE A 146 -12.80 -7.87 -3.88
CA PHE A 146 -12.69 -9.08 -4.67
C PHE A 146 -11.23 -9.49 -4.87
N TRP A 147 -10.35 -8.56 -5.26
CA TRP A 147 -8.95 -8.83 -5.51
C TRP A 147 -8.16 -9.06 -4.22
N GLU A 148 -8.32 -8.18 -3.23
CA GLU A 148 -7.49 -8.14 -2.03
C GLU A 148 -7.96 -9.11 -0.95
N SER A 149 -9.27 -9.30 -0.80
CA SER A 149 -9.85 -10.12 0.28
C SER A 149 -10.39 -11.44 -0.24
N ARG A 150 -11.29 -11.43 -1.22
CA ARG A 150 -12.02 -12.62 -1.63
C ARG A 150 -11.13 -13.68 -2.27
N ILE A 151 -10.21 -13.29 -3.15
CA ILE A 151 -9.29 -14.23 -3.78
C ILE A 151 -8.37 -14.89 -2.75
N PRO A 152 -7.65 -14.15 -1.88
CA PRO A 152 -6.86 -14.77 -0.82
C PRO A 152 -7.69 -15.65 0.12
N GLU A 153 -8.86 -15.20 0.56
CA GLU A 153 -9.76 -15.97 1.42
C GLU A 153 -10.09 -17.36 0.84
N LEU A 154 -10.30 -17.43 -0.45
CA LEU A 154 -10.69 -18.67 -1.12
C LEU A 154 -9.51 -19.59 -1.44
N PHE A 155 -8.32 -19.06 -1.69
CA PHE A 155 -7.25 -19.83 -2.32
C PHE A 155 -5.89 -19.77 -1.62
N ALA A 156 -5.65 -18.78 -0.78
CA ALA A 156 -4.30 -18.54 -0.28
C ALA A 156 -3.77 -19.68 0.59
N ASP A 157 -4.58 -20.18 1.51
CA ASP A 157 -4.17 -21.23 2.44
C ASP A 157 -3.86 -22.57 1.73
N GLU A 158 -4.57 -22.86 0.62
CA GLU A 158 -4.44 -24.12 -0.08
C GLU A 158 -3.45 -24.09 -1.26
N GLN A 159 -3.24 -22.90 -1.86
CA GLN A 159 -2.59 -22.79 -3.17
C GLN A 159 -1.34 -21.92 -3.19
N TYR A 160 -1.15 -21.01 -2.21
CA TYR A 160 -0.04 -20.06 -2.24
C TYR A 160 1.16 -20.58 -1.44
N ASP A 161 2.35 -20.35 -1.99
CA ASP A 161 3.60 -20.60 -1.30
C ASP A 161 4.15 -19.30 -0.70
N TYR A 162 4.14 -19.22 0.62
CA TYR A 162 4.64 -18.05 1.35
C TYR A 162 6.13 -18.11 1.70
N PHE A 163 6.85 -19.13 1.26
CA PHE A 163 8.30 -19.18 1.45
C PHE A 163 8.99 -18.20 0.48
N VAL A 164 9.35 -17.02 0.99
CA VAL A 164 9.89 -15.91 0.18
C VAL A 164 11.41 -15.75 0.27
N GLY A 165 12.07 -16.60 1.06
CA GLY A 165 13.52 -16.55 1.26
C GLY A 165 13.95 -15.56 2.36
N LYS A 166 15.25 -15.21 2.36
CA LYS A 166 15.84 -14.33 3.36
C LYS A 166 15.62 -12.86 3.01
N PRO A 167 15.43 -11.99 4.02
CA PRO A 167 15.38 -10.55 3.80
C PRO A 167 16.72 -10.04 3.25
N GLN A 168 16.66 -8.94 2.51
CA GLN A 168 17.82 -8.28 1.93
C GLN A 168 18.00 -6.90 2.55
N TYR A 169 19.27 -6.49 2.71
CA TYR A 169 19.56 -5.11 3.09
C TYR A 169 19.28 -4.17 1.90
N VAL A 170 18.56 -3.10 2.18
CA VAL A 170 18.14 -2.11 1.18
C VAL A 170 18.96 -0.84 1.35
N GLU A 171 19.93 -0.62 0.47
CA GLU A 171 20.80 0.55 0.51
C GLU A 171 20.05 1.86 0.26
N ARG A 172 19.07 1.85 -0.66
CA ARG A 172 18.29 3.02 -1.07
C ARG A 172 16.81 2.83 -0.79
N THR A 173 16.42 2.99 0.48
CA THR A 173 15.05 2.76 0.94
C THR A 173 14.02 3.63 0.24
N THR A 174 14.38 4.85 -0.19
CA THR A 174 13.49 5.71 -0.96
C THR A 174 13.10 5.09 -2.30
N ASP A 175 14.08 4.61 -3.06
CA ASP A 175 13.83 3.97 -4.34
C ASP A 175 12.99 2.70 -4.15
N PHE A 176 13.33 1.92 -3.11
CA PHE A 176 12.64 0.70 -2.76
C PHE A 176 11.13 0.89 -2.49
N PHE A 177 10.76 1.89 -1.69
CA PHE A 177 9.35 2.16 -1.43
C PHE A 177 8.59 2.67 -2.66
N TRP A 178 9.23 3.46 -3.49
CA TRP A 178 8.62 3.90 -4.75
C TRP A 178 8.46 2.78 -5.77
N GLU A 179 9.42 1.88 -5.87
CA GLU A 179 9.36 0.74 -6.78
C GLU A 179 8.19 -0.19 -6.46
N MET A 180 7.86 -0.42 -5.18
CA MET A 180 6.69 -1.20 -4.78
C MET A 180 5.40 -0.63 -5.34
N VAL A 181 5.25 0.68 -5.18
CA VAL A 181 4.07 1.43 -5.60
C VAL A 181 3.94 1.44 -7.13
N LEU A 182 5.03 1.75 -7.82
CA LEU A 182 5.06 1.78 -9.28
C LEU A 182 4.80 0.40 -9.88
N ALA A 183 5.34 -0.65 -9.26
CA ALA A 183 5.07 -2.02 -9.67
C ALA A 183 3.60 -2.40 -9.48
N SER A 184 2.97 -1.99 -8.37
CA SER A 184 1.53 -2.18 -8.15
C SER A 184 0.71 -1.43 -9.20
N ASN A 185 1.04 -0.17 -9.44
CA ASN A 185 0.34 0.67 -10.40
C ASN A 185 0.35 0.09 -11.81
N SER A 186 1.47 -0.46 -12.25
CA SER A 186 1.58 -1.08 -13.58
C SER A 186 0.64 -2.27 -13.80
N MET A 187 0.03 -2.81 -12.74
CA MET A 187 -0.89 -3.94 -12.80
C MET A 187 -2.37 -3.55 -12.79
N VAL A 188 -2.71 -2.28 -12.54
CA VAL A 188 -4.09 -1.81 -12.41
C VAL A 188 -4.94 -2.16 -13.63
N ASP A 189 -4.42 -1.89 -14.82
CA ASP A 189 -5.16 -2.17 -16.06
C ASP A 189 -5.45 -3.66 -16.23
N SER A 190 -4.52 -4.53 -15.85
CA SER A 190 -4.73 -5.98 -15.90
C SER A 190 -5.81 -6.42 -14.92
N VAL A 191 -5.80 -5.88 -13.69
CA VAL A 191 -6.82 -6.16 -12.68
C VAL A 191 -8.22 -5.81 -13.20
N LEU A 192 -8.37 -4.60 -13.72
CA LEU A 192 -9.67 -4.10 -14.20
C LEU A 192 -10.11 -4.76 -15.52
N SER A 193 -9.22 -4.89 -16.50
CA SER A 193 -9.58 -5.40 -17.81
C SER A 193 -9.92 -6.88 -17.81
N VAL A 194 -9.19 -7.68 -17.04
CA VAL A 194 -9.45 -9.12 -16.91
C VAL A 194 -10.80 -9.38 -16.23
N GLU A 195 -11.08 -8.69 -15.12
CA GLU A 195 -12.40 -8.83 -14.45
C GLU A 195 -13.55 -8.42 -15.38
N ARG A 196 -13.40 -7.29 -16.08
CA ARG A 196 -14.42 -6.83 -17.04
C ARG A 196 -14.68 -7.84 -18.14
N ALA A 197 -13.63 -8.41 -18.72
CA ALA A 197 -13.76 -9.41 -19.77
C ALA A 197 -14.50 -10.66 -19.27
N LEU A 198 -14.18 -11.12 -18.06
CA LEU A 198 -14.85 -12.26 -17.46
C LEU A 198 -16.31 -11.96 -17.11
N ARG A 199 -16.60 -10.77 -16.57
CA ARG A 199 -17.96 -10.32 -16.28
C ARG A 199 -18.85 -10.26 -17.53
N LEU A 200 -18.29 -9.98 -18.70
CA LEU A 200 -19.00 -10.01 -19.97
C LEU A 200 -19.21 -11.42 -20.52
N SER A 201 -18.31 -12.35 -20.22
CA SER A 201 -18.33 -13.72 -20.75
C SER A 201 -19.08 -14.72 -19.87
N ILE A 202 -19.16 -14.47 -18.55
CA ILE A 202 -19.78 -15.37 -17.60
C ILE A 202 -21.21 -14.88 -17.27
N PRO A 203 -22.23 -15.74 -17.28
CA PRO A 203 -23.59 -15.37 -16.91
C PRO A 203 -23.68 -14.71 -15.53
N LYS A 204 -24.53 -13.70 -15.37
CA LYS A 204 -24.66 -12.91 -14.13
C LYS A 204 -24.99 -13.73 -12.90
N ASP A 205 -25.81 -14.77 -13.04
CA ASP A 205 -26.19 -15.70 -11.99
C ASP A 205 -25.02 -16.59 -11.49
N ARG A 206 -23.89 -16.58 -12.20
CA ARG A 206 -22.66 -17.29 -11.82
C ARG A 206 -21.55 -16.36 -11.35
N GLN A 207 -21.79 -15.06 -11.29
CA GLN A 207 -20.80 -14.08 -10.84
C GLN A 207 -20.85 -13.85 -9.35
N MET A 208 -22.07 -13.79 -8.77
CA MET A 208 -22.31 -13.48 -7.37
C MET A 208 -23.15 -14.59 -6.73
N CYS A 209 -22.72 -15.07 -5.58
CA CYS A 209 -23.36 -16.18 -4.85
C CYS A 209 -23.63 -15.80 -3.39
N PRO A 210 -24.67 -16.37 -2.75
CA PRO A 210 -24.78 -16.35 -1.31
C PRO A 210 -23.58 -17.07 -0.68
N ASP A 211 -22.97 -16.45 0.32
CA ASP A 211 -21.90 -17.02 1.13
C ASP A 211 -22.15 -16.73 2.59
N MET A 212 -21.58 -17.52 3.50
CA MET A 212 -21.76 -17.32 4.94
C MET A 212 -20.47 -16.80 5.55
N ARG A 213 -20.53 -15.58 6.09
CA ARG A 213 -19.41 -14.97 6.80
C ARG A 213 -19.86 -14.59 8.21
N ASN A 214 -19.18 -15.13 9.22
CA ASN A 214 -19.50 -14.89 10.64
C ASN A 214 -20.98 -15.13 11.00
N GLY A 215 -21.61 -16.15 10.44
CA GLY A 215 -23.03 -16.46 10.69
C GLY A 215 -24.05 -15.57 9.96
N VAL A 216 -23.59 -14.66 9.10
CA VAL A 216 -24.42 -13.79 8.28
C VAL A 216 -24.30 -14.21 6.82
N VAL A 217 -25.43 -14.29 6.12
CA VAL A 217 -25.44 -14.53 4.68
C VAL A 217 -25.12 -13.22 3.96
N ILE A 218 -24.05 -13.23 3.18
CA ILE A 218 -23.62 -12.11 2.32
C ILE A 218 -23.69 -12.54 0.86
N ILE A 219 -23.69 -11.59 -0.05
CA ILE A 219 -23.54 -11.84 -1.48
C ILE A 219 -22.11 -11.50 -1.85
N ALA A 220 -21.36 -12.48 -2.33
CA ALA A 220 -19.94 -12.35 -2.67
C ALA A 220 -19.65 -12.99 -4.05
N PRO A 221 -18.52 -12.67 -4.68
CA PRO A 221 -18.11 -13.37 -5.90
C PRO A 221 -18.08 -14.87 -5.70
N CYS A 222 -18.75 -15.61 -6.63
CA CYS A 222 -18.80 -17.06 -6.60
C CYS A 222 -17.41 -17.67 -6.65
N ARG A 223 -17.16 -18.79 -5.97
CA ARG A 223 -15.85 -19.48 -5.97
C ARG A 223 -15.36 -19.78 -7.39
N ASP A 224 -16.25 -20.25 -8.27
CA ASP A 224 -15.88 -20.57 -9.65
C ASP A 224 -15.50 -19.31 -10.45
N PHE A 225 -16.23 -18.19 -10.27
CA PHE A 225 -15.91 -16.92 -10.87
C PHE A 225 -14.55 -16.41 -10.37
N ALA A 226 -14.31 -16.49 -9.08
CA ALA A 226 -13.05 -16.11 -8.45
C ALA A 226 -11.87 -16.99 -8.95
N ALA A 227 -12.08 -18.30 -9.12
CA ALA A 227 -11.06 -19.22 -9.63
C ALA A 227 -10.65 -18.89 -11.07
N VAL A 228 -11.62 -18.56 -11.93
CA VAL A 228 -11.34 -18.15 -13.31
C VAL A 228 -10.60 -16.81 -13.32
N TYR A 229 -11.00 -15.85 -12.45
CA TYR A 229 -10.33 -14.56 -12.36
C TYR A 229 -8.88 -14.72 -11.85
N GLN A 230 -8.65 -15.47 -10.78
CA GLN A 230 -7.32 -15.76 -10.26
C GLN A 230 -6.42 -16.41 -11.33
N THR A 231 -6.96 -17.37 -12.07
CA THR A 231 -6.22 -18.05 -13.16
C THR A 231 -5.87 -17.06 -14.27
N ALA A 232 -6.81 -16.23 -14.70
CA ALA A 232 -6.58 -15.22 -15.73
C ALA A 232 -5.57 -14.13 -15.32
N LEU A 233 -5.48 -13.82 -14.02
CA LEU A 233 -4.44 -12.96 -13.43
C LEU A 233 -3.06 -13.63 -13.34
N GLN A 234 -2.94 -14.92 -13.72
CA GLN A 234 -1.67 -15.65 -13.81
C GLN A 234 -0.84 -15.59 -12.52
N GLY A 235 -1.47 -15.79 -11.35
CA GLY A 235 -0.82 -15.77 -10.04
C GLY A 235 -0.39 -14.38 -9.55
N MET A 236 -0.97 -13.31 -10.08
CA MET A 236 -0.63 -11.94 -9.68
C MET A 236 -0.83 -11.71 -8.18
N VAL A 237 -1.95 -12.17 -7.61
CA VAL A 237 -2.27 -11.97 -6.19
C VAL A 237 -1.19 -12.60 -5.31
N GLU A 238 -0.86 -13.87 -5.54
CA GLU A 238 0.20 -14.57 -4.82
C GLU A 238 1.55 -13.84 -4.94
N ARG A 239 1.94 -13.47 -6.18
CA ARG A 239 3.22 -12.76 -6.37
C ARG A 239 3.27 -11.44 -5.62
N ARG A 240 2.15 -10.68 -5.54
CA ARG A 240 2.10 -9.43 -4.78
C ARG A 240 2.17 -9.67 -3.27
N MET A 241 1.48 -10.69 -2.76
CA MET A 241 1.56 -11.07 -1.35
C MET A 241 2.98 -11.53 -0.98
N ARG A 242 3.61 -12.37 -1.80
CA ARG A 242 5.00 -12.80 -1.60
C ARG A 242 5.99 -11.62 -1.62
N ALA A 243 5.81 -10.71 -2.56
CA ALA A 243 6.63 -9.50 -2.64
C ALA A 243 6.44 -8.60 -1.39
N ALA A 244 5.21 -8.46 -0.90
CA ALA A 244 4.92 -7.73 0.33
C ALA A 244 5.63 -8.34 1.54
N ILE A 245 5.53 -9.65 1.74
CA ILE A 245 6.18 -10.37 2.85
C ILE A 245 7.71 -10.15 2.81
N HIS A 246 8.32 -10.33 1.64
CA HIS A 246 9.76 -10.12 1.47
C HIS A 246 10.16 -8.66 1.71
N ALA A 247 9.36 -7.72 1.24
CA ALA A 247 9.61 -6.29 1.40
C ALA A 247 9.51 -5.83 2.86
N VAL A 248 8.50 -6.31 3.59
CA VAL A 248 8.37 -6.06 5.04
C VAL A 248 9.59 -6.56 5.78
N ALA A 249 9.98 -7.81 5.56
CA ALA A 249 11.13 -8.41 6.19
C ALA A 249 12.43 -7.65 5.86
N SER A 250 12.59 -7.20 4.61
CA SER A 250 13.77 -6.45 4.17
C SER A 250 13.83 -5.04 4.76
N ALA A 251 12.69 -4.36 4.91
CA ALA A 251 12.61 -3.07 5.56
C ALA A 251 12.98 -3.17 7.06
N TRP A 252 12.44 -4.16 7.77
CA TRP A 252 12.78 -4.39 9.17
C TRP A 252 14.26 -4.76 9.35
N TYR A 253 14.76 -5.66 8.51
CA TYR A 253 16.16 -6.05 8.51
C TYR A 253 17.09 -4.86 8.26
N THR A 254 16.77 -4.03 7.30
CA THR A 254 17.53 -2.80 7.00
C THR A 254 17.56 -1.85 8.20
N ALA A 255 16.42 -1.61 8.84
CA ALA A 255 16.36 -0.77 10.04
C ALA A 255 17.21 -1.32 11.19
N TRP A 256 17.21 -2.63 11.39
CA TRP A 256 18.03 -3.30 12.39
C TRP A 256 19.53 -3.20 12.07
N VAL A 257 19.93 -3.39 10.81
CA VAL A 257 21.32 -3.23 10.37
C VAL A 257 21.80 -1.79 10.56
N ASP A 258 21.01 -0.81 10.12
CA ASP A 258 21.34 0.63 10.25
C ASP A 258 21.40 1.10 11.72
N ALA A 259 20.73 0.39 12.60
CA ALA A 259 20.80 0.64 14.05
C ALA A 259 22.07 0.06 14.71
N GLY A 260 22.91 -0.66 13.97
CA GLY A 260 24.12 -1.31 14.48
C GLY A 260 23.91 -2.73 14.98
N GLN A 261 22.84 -3.40 14.50
CA GLN A 261 22.55 -4.80 14.78
C GLN A 261 22.43 -5.12 16.30
N PRO A 262 21.60 -4.39 17.06
CA PRO A 262 21.47 -4.63 18.48
C PRO A 262 21.02 -6.08 18.77
N ASP A 263 21.55 -6.67 19.82
CA ASP A 263 21.14 -8.02 20.24
C ASP A 263 19.69 -7.99 20.79
N LEU A 264 18.77 -8.54 20.01
CA LEU A 264 17.34 -8.56 20.35
C LEU A 264 17.01 -9.42 21.57
N LYS A 265 17.88 -10.38 21.90
CA LYS A 265 17.70 -11.24 23.09
C LYS A 265 18.00 -10.51 24.40
N GLN A 266 18.72 -9.41 24.32
CA GLN A 266 19.07 -8.55 25.45
C GLN A 266 18.13 -7.35 25.58
N MET A 267 17.07 -7.29 24.80
CA MET A 267 16.05 -6.27 24.95
C MET A 267 14.99 -6.71 25.96
N ASP A 268 14.58 -5.78 26.82
CA ASP A 268 13.47 -6.04 27.71
C ASP A 268 12.19 -6.29 26.91
N PRO A 269 11.39 -7.29 27.28
CA PRO A 269 10.11 -7.50 26.65
C PRO A 269 9.20 -6.27 26.88
N PRO A 270 8.35 -5.91 25.90
CA PRO A 270 7.44 -4.79 26.10
C PRO A 270 6.47 -5.12 27.25
N ILE A 271 6.40 -4.22 28.22
CA ILE A 271 5.45 -4.34 29.32
C ILE A 271 4.12 -3.76 28.85
N ALA A 272 3.11 -4.61 28.75
CA ALA A 272 1.76 -4.17 28.45
C ALA A 272 1.19 -3.37 29.63
N THR A 273 0.57 -2.21 29.34
CA THR A 273 -0.18 -1.48 30.35
C THR A 273 -1.43 -2.27 30.75
N GLU A 274 -2.05 -1.90 31.87
CA GLU A 274 -3.29 -2.56 32.30
C GLU A 274 -4.43 -2.36 31.28
N GLU A 275 -4.49 -1.19 30.66
CA GLU A 275 -5.43 -0.89 29.57
C GLU A 275 -5.21 -1.80 28.37
N GLU A 276 -3.95 -1.97 27.93
CA GLU A 276 -3.60 -2.86 26.82
C GLU A 276 -3.91 -4.33 27.11
N ARG A 277 -3.77 -4.78 28.36
CA ARG A 277 -4.17 -6.13 28.75
C ARG A 277 -5.68 -6.32 28.71
N GLN A 278 -6.43 -5.33 29.17
CA GLN A 278 -7.89 -5.36 29.12
C GLN A 278 -8.41 -5.35 27.69
N GLU A 279 -7.80 -4.54 26.80
CA GLU A 279 -8.11 -4.55 25.37
C GLU A 279 -7.80 -5.92 24.73
N GLU A 280 -6.66 -6.51 25.04
CA GLU A 280 -6.26 -7.83 24.55
C GLU A 280 -7.23 -8.92 25.02
N GLU A 281 -7.65 -8.89 26.28
CA GLU A 281 -8.66 -9.82 26.81
C GLU A 281 -10.02 -9.67 26.14
N GLN A 282 -10.45 -8.42 25.90
CA GLN A 282 -11.68 -8.15 25.15
C GLN A 282 -11.60 -8.64 23.71
N LEU A 283 -10.49 -8.40 23.03
CA LEU A 283 -10.25 -8.89 21.67
C LEU A 283 -10.22 -10.42 21.60
N LYS A 284 -9.54 -11.08 22.55
CA LYS A 284 -9.55 -12.55 22.67
C LYS A 284 -10.96 -13.11 22.87
N LYS A 285 -11.77 -12.44 23.70
CA LYS A 285 -13.15 -12.82 23.91
C LYS A 285 -14.00 -12.64 22.66
N LEU A 286 -13.88 -11.50 21.98
CA LEU A 286 -14.57 -11.25 20.71
C LEU A 286 -14.17 -12.27 19.64
N PHE A 287 -12.90 -12.63 19.57
CA PHE A 287 -12.42 -13.69 18.68
C PHE A 287 -12.99 -15.06 19.02
N SER A 288 -12.99 -15.44 20.30
CA SER A 288 -13.55 -16.72 20.74
C SER A 288 -15.07 -16.81 20.53
N ASP A 289 -15.77 -15.66 20.60
CA ASP A 289 -17.22 -15.56 20.37
C ASP A 289 -17.57 -15.49 18.87
N GLY A 290 -16.59 -15.54 17.97
CA GLY A 290 -16.79 -15.38 16.52
C GLY A 290 -17.28 -13.99 16.11
N LYS A 291 -17.09 -12.98 16.96
CA LYS A 291 -17.58 -11.61 16.77
C LYS A 291 -16.49 -10.63 16.29
N MET A 292 -15.31 -11.12 15.91
CA MET A 292 -14.31 -10.25 15.30
C MET A 292 -14.81 -9.79 13.94
N LEU A 293 -15.31 -8.59 13.93
CA LEU A 293 -15.52 -7.84 12.70
C LEU A 293 -14.15 -7.35 12.25
N GLY A 294 -13.79 -7.65 11.02
CA GLY A 294 -12.69 -6.94 10.35
C GLY A 294 -12.95 -5.42 10.43
N ARG A 295 -11.92 -4.60 10.23
CA ARG A 295 -12.14 -3.15 10.12
C ARG A 295 -13.23 -2.91 9.09
N PRO A 296 -14.25 -2.08 9.40
CA PRO A 296 -15.21 -1.72 8.38
C PRO A 296 -14.45 -1.06 7.23
N GLU A 297 -14.61 -1.62 6.03
CA GLU A 297 -14.21 -0.92 4.81
C GLU A 297 -15.11 0.32 4.75
N GLU A 298 -14.52 1.50 4.92
CA GLU A 298 -15.24 2.74 4.67
C GLU A 298 -15.44 2.86 3.15
N HIS A 299 -16.67 2.70 2.74
CA HIS A 299 -17.15 2.81 1.36
C HIS A 299 -17.27 4.27 0.93
#